data_0f80c36fb864ce2c2318bbe68f6a2202
#
_entry.id   0f80c36fb864ce2c2318bbe68f6a2202
#
_cell.length_a   1.000
_cell.length_b   1.000
_cell.length_c   1.000
_cell.angle_alpha   90.00
_cell.angle_beta   90.00
_cell.angle_gamma   90.00
#
_symmetry.space_group_name_H-M   'P 1'
#
loop_
_entity.id
_entity.type
_entity.pdbx_description
1 polymer ?
#
loop_
_entity_poly.entity_id
_entity_poly.type
_entity_poly.pdbx_seq_one_letter_code
_entity_poly.pdbx_strand_id
1 'polypeptide(L)'
;VNDEPNQPPVSDPGKTQTVLSGTRVTLNGLRSYDPDGGSLQYHWEQVRGSKVPLLDPYSAQAKFLAPFVVEERLFRFTLRVTDIQGADSQPAFVDVLITP
;
A
#
# COMPACT_ATOMS: atom_id res chain seq x y z
N VAL A 1 -17.46 2.43 -31.00
CA VAL A 1 -17.00 3.40 -30.01
C VAL A 1 -17.62 3.10 -28.67
N ASN A 2 -16.80 3.03 -27.68
CA ASN A 2 -17.24 2.81 -26.35
C ASN A 2 -17.38 4.17 -25.63
N ASP A 3 -18.62 4.54 -25.31
CA ASP A 3 -18.91 5.80 -24.65
C ASP A 3 -18.95 5.69 -23.12
N GLU A 4 -18.59 4.52 -22.59
CA GLU A 4 -18.57 4.35 -21.15
C GLU A 4 -17.48 5.21 -20.52
N PRO A 5 -17.78 5.87 -19.40
CA PRO A 5 -16.76 6.66 -18.72
C PRO A 5 -15.65 5.76 -18.19
N ASN A 6 -14.47 6.33 -18.09
CA ASN A 6 -13.35 5.66 -17.47
C ASN A 6 -13.69 5.34 -16.01
N GLN A 7 -13.44 4.11 -15.59
CA GLN A 7 -13.67 3.70 -14.21
C GLN A 7 -12.38 3.84 -13.41
N PRO A 8 -12.46 4.39 -12.19
CA PRO A 8 -11.25 4.51 -11.39
C PRO A 8 -10.71 3.14 -11.02
N PRO A 9 -9.40 3.02 -10.83
CA PRO A 9 -8.81 1.78 -10.41
C PRO A 9 -9.17 1.45 -8.95
N VAL A 10 -8.95 0.20 -8.57
CA VAL A 10 -9.21 -0.29 -7.22
C VAL A 10 -7.88 -0.62 -6.57
N SER A 11 -7.61 -0.01 -5.41
CA SER A 11 -6.40 -0.31 -4.65
C SER A 11 -6.65 -1.48 -3.70
N ASP A 12 -5.68 -2.39 -3.64
CA ASP A 12 -5.72 -3.52 -2.72
C ASP A 12 -4.35 -3.62 -2.04
N PRO A 13 -4.22 -3.12 -0.81
CA PRO A 13 -2.93 -3.12 -0.12
C PRO A 13 -2.61 -4.43 0.61
N GLY A 14 -3.46 -5.44 0.44
CA GLY A 14 -3.27 -6.72 1.10
C GLY A 14 -3.87 -6.77 2.49
N LYS A 15 -3.52 -7.83 3.21
CA LYS A 15 -4.08 -8.12 4.53
C LYS A 15 -3.17 -7.65 5.63
N THR A 16 -3.76 -7.47 6.83
CA THR A 16 -3.00 -7.17 8.04
C THR A 16 -1.86 -8.17 8.23
N GLN A 17 -0.69 -7.66 8.55
CA GLN A 17 0.48 -8.48 8.86
C GLN A 17 0.87 -8.29 10.32
N THR A 18 1.36 -9.36 10.93
CA THR A 18 1.97 -9.32 12.25
C THR A 18 3.40 -9.78 12.12
N VAL A 19 4.35 -8.94 12.52
CA VAL A 19 5.77 -9.21 12.31
C VAL A 19 6.55 -8.90 13.58
N LEU A 20 7.72 -9.53 13.71
CA LEU A 20 8.64 -9.25 14.80
C LEU A 20 9.49 -8.01 14.49
N SER A 21 9.88 -7.31 15.54
CA SER A 21 10.86 -6.23 15.43
C SER A 21 12.08 -6.67 14.64
N GLY A 22 12.60 -5.78 13.81
CA GLY A 22 13.79 -6.06 13.01
C GLY A 22 13.54 -6.85 11.75
N THR A 23 12.31 -7.26 11.47
CA THR A 23 11.95 -8.01 10.27
C THR A 23 11.75 -7.05 9.10
N ARG A 24 12.16 -7.48 7.91
CA ARG A 24 11.81 -6.75 6.68
C ARG A 24 10.36 -7.02 6.33
N VAL A 25 9.59 -5.95 6.14
CA VAL A 25 8.18 -6.03 5.80
C VAL A 25 8.00 -5.64 4.34
N THR A 26 7.22 -6.43 3.60
CA THR A 26 6.83 -6.11 2.23
C THR A 26 5.34 -5.80 2.20
N LEU A 27 5.01 -4.60 1.72
CA LEU A 27 3.63 -4.21 1.45
C LEU A 27 3.34 -4.57 0.00
N ASN A 28 2.26 -5.32 -0.23
CA ASN A 28 2.00 -5.90 -1.53
C ASN A 28 0.70 -5.36 -2.12
N GLY A 29 0.82 -4.54 -3.16
CA GLY A 29 -0.31 -3.97 -3.88
C GLY A 29 -0.61 -4.65 -5.21
N LEU A 30 -0.04 -5.82 -5.47
CA LEU A 30 -0.18 -6.50 -6.77
C LEU A 30 -1.62 -6.90 -7.11
N ARG A 31 -2.50 -6.96 -6.13
CA ARG A 31 -3.92 -7.26 -6.37
C ARG A 31 -4.75 -6.05 -6.77
N SER A 32 -4.15 -4.87 -6.74
CA SER A 32 -4.82 -3.68 -7.29
C SER A 32 -5.05 -3.86 -8.78
N TYR A 33 -6.13 -3.29 -9.27
CA TYR A 33 -6.47 -3.46 -10.69
C TYR A 33 -7.23 -2.26 -11.21
N ASP A 34 -7.22 -2.13 -12.54
CA ASP A 34 -8.01 -1.14 -13.26
C ASP A 34 -9.15 -1.88 -13.96
N PRO A 35 -10.44 -1.56 -13.65
CA PRO A 35 -11.57 -2.23 -14.33
C PRO A 35 -11.53 -2.11 -15.84
N ASP A 36 -10.92 -1.05 -16.38
CA ASP A 36 -10.79 -0.85 -17.82
C ASP A 36 -9.52 -1.48 -18.38
N GLY A 37 -8.72 -2.12 -17.54
CA GLY A 37 -7.42 -2.67 -17.91
C GLY A 37 -6.36 -1.59 -17.97
N GLY A 38 -5.13 -2.00 -18.15
CA GLY A 38 -4.01 -1.09 -18.29
C GLY A 38 -3.11 -1.03 -17.07
N SER A 39 -2.05 -0.27 -17.22
CA SER A 39 -1.03 -0.13 -16.18
C SER A 39 -1.49 0.80 -15.08
N LEU A 40 -0.95 0.57 -13.89
CA LEU A 40 -1.22 1.39 -12.71
C LEU A 40 0.07 2.00 -12.20
N GLN A 41 -0.07 3.20 -11.65
CA GLN A 41 0.97 3.81 -10.81
C GLN A 41 0.57 3.63 -9.36
N TYR A 42 1.54 3.39 -8.50
CA TYR A 42 1.31 3.09 -7.09
C TYR A 42 1.88 4.19 -6.22
N HIS A 43 1.19 4.47 -5.12
CA HIS A 43 1.68 5.43 -4.13
C HIS A 43 1.34 4.91 -2.74
N TRP A 44 2.38 4.48 -2.02
CA TRP A 44 2.27 4.05 -0.63
C TRP A 44 2.61 5.19 0.30
N GLU A 45 1.89 5.29 1.40
CA GLU A 45 2.13 6.35 2.38
C GLU A 45 1.84 5.82 3.78
N GLN A 46 2.73 6.13 4.71
CA GLN A 46 2.50 5.78 6.11
C GLN A 46 1.59 6.82 6.74
N VAL A 47 0.52 6.36 7.39
CA VAL A 47 -0.45 7.25 8.02
C VAL A 47 -0.54 7.07 9.52
N ARG A 48 0.11 6.04 10.08
CA ARG A 48 0.07 5.79 11.51
C ARG A 48 1.34 5.08 11.98
N GLY A 49 1.72 5.36 13.24
CA GLY A 49 2.93 4.82 13.84
C GLY A 49 4.10 5.76 13.71
N SER A 50 5.21 5.44 14.41
CA SER A 50 6.43 6.23 14.27
C SER A 50 6.96 6.07 12.85
N LYS A 51 7.52 7.14 12.31
CA LYS A 51 7.88 7.19 10.91
C LYS A 51 9.01 6.22 10.59
N VAL A 52 8.80 5.43 9.52
CA VAL A 52 9.82 4.52 9.00
C VAL A 52 10.11 4.88 7.54
N PRO A 53 11.36 4.72 7.07
CA PRO A 53 11.65 4.94 5.66
C PRO A 53 11.01 3.84 4.81
N LEU A 54 10.14 4.24 3.86
CA LEU A 54 9.60 3.30 2.89
C LEU A 54 10.52 3.24 1.70
N LEU A 55 10.91 2.02 1.32
CA LEU A 55 11.65 1.77 0.09
C LEU A 55 10.64 1.50 -1.02
N ASP A 56 10.87 2.09 -2.18
CA ASP A 56 10.04 1.92 -3.37
C ASP A 56 8.56 2.25 -3.14
N PRO A 57 8.25 3.44 -2.58
CA PRO A 57 6.85 3.78 -2.27
C PRO A 57 5.98 3.98 -3.51
N TYR A 58 6.58 4.04 -4.70
CA TYR A 58 5.85 4.19 -5.96
C TYR A 58 5.83 2.89 -6.75
N SER A 59 6.19 1.79 -6.14
CA SER A 59 6.18 0.46 -6.74
C SER A 59 4.97 -0.33 -6.25
N ALA A 60 4.60 -1.37 -6.98
CA ALA A 60 3.54 -2.29 -6.54
C ALA A 60 3.87 -2.92 -5.19
N GLN A 61 5.14 -3.03 -4.86
CA GLN A 61 5.59 -3.56 -3.58
C GLN A 61 6.53 -2.56 -2.92
N ALA A 62 6.12 -2.02 -1.78
CA ALA A 62 6.95 -1.17 -0.95
C ALA A 62 7.49 -2.00 0.22
N LYS A 63 8.63 -1.58 0.75
CA LYS A 63 9.31 -2.34 1.81
C LYS A 63 9.77 -1.40 2.91
N PHE A 64 9.84 -1.92 4.11
CA PHE A 64 10.49 -1.21 5.21
C PHE A 64 11.02 -2.21 6.22
N LEU A 65 11.94 -1.74 7.05
CA LEU A 65 12.46 -2.55 8.15
C LEU A 65 11.65 -2.22 9.40
N ALA A 66 11.05 -3.25 10.02
CA ALA A 66 10.28 -3.06 11.23
C ALA A 66 11.19 -2.56 12.35
N PRO A 67 10.87 -1.42 12.97
CA PRO A 67 11.71 -0.90 14.06
C PRO A 67 11.60 -1.78 15.30
N PHE A 68 12.60 -1.67 16.18
CA PHE A 68 12.54 -2.36 17.45
C PHE A 68 11.55 -1.66 18.36
N VAL A 69 10.63 -2.42 18.92
CA VAL A 69 9.59 -1.90 19.82
C VAL A 69 9.65 -2.68 21.13
N VAL A 70 9.28 -2.01 22.23
CA VAL A 70 9.29 -2.65 23.56
C VAL A 70 7.93 -3.24 23.90
N GLU A 71 6.90 -2.85 23.14
CA GLU A 71 5.56 -3.42 23.22
C GLU A 71 4.94 -3.35 21.84
N GLU A 72 3.86 -4.09 21.62
CA GLU A 72 3.20 -4.14 20.31
C GLU A 72 2.79 -2.75 19.83
N ARG A 73 3.05 -2.46 18.58
CA ARG A 73 2.73 -1.18 17.95
C ARG A 73 2.02 -1.42 16.62
N LEU A 74 1.03 -0.57 16.35
CA LEU A 74 0.28 -0.60 15.10
C LEU A 74 0.86 0.44 14.16
N PHE A 75 1.21 -0.01 12.94
CA PHE A 75 1.61 0.85 11.84
C PHE A 75 0.56 0.71 10.75
N ARG A 76 0.16 1.83 10.18
CA ARG A 76 -0.85 1.81 9.10
C ARG A 76 -0.31 2.52 7.88
N PHE A 77 -0.53 1.91 6.73
CA PHE A 77 -0.12 2.45 5.45
C PHE A 77 -1.32 2.49 4.52
N THR A 78 -1.35 3.49 3.65
CA THR A 78 -2.38 3.57 2.61
C THR A 78 -1.75 3.32 1.26
N LEU A 79 -2.53 2.75 0.36
CA LEU A 79 -2.18 2.59 -1.03
C LEU A 79 -3.20 3.32 -1.88
N ARG A 80 -2.71 4.21 -2.74
CA ARG A 80 -3.50 4.82 -3.79
C ARG A 80 -2.90 4.41 -5.11
N VAL A 81 -3.73 4.01 -6.06
CA VAL A 81 -3.29 3.67 -7.41
C VAL A 81 -3.94 4.63 -8.40
N THR A 82 -3.23 4.91 -9.47
CA THR A 82 -3.65 5.85 -10.50
C THR A 82 -3.54 5.15 -11.85
N ASP A 83 -4.58 5.27 -12.68
CA ASP A 83 -4.56 4.66 -14.01
C ASP A 83 -3.86 5.57 -15.03
N ILE A 84 -3.75 5.08 -16.27
CA ILE A 84 -3.05 5.83 -17.32
C ILE A 84 -3.78 7.10 -17.75
N GLN A 85 -5.04 7.25 -17.38
CA GLN A 85 -5.82 8.45 -17.67
C GLN A 85 -5.80 9.45 -16.53
N GLY A 86 -5.09 9.14 -15.46
CA GLY A 86 -4.96 10.04 -14.32
C GLY A 86 -6.04 9.91 -13.28
N ALA A 87 -6.92 8.90 -13.37
CA ALA A 87 -7.93 8.69 -12.35
C ALA A 87 -7.32 7.94 -11.16
N ASP A 88 -7.62 8.42 -9.96
CA ASP A 88 -7.11 7.86 -8.71
C ASP A 88 -8.13 6.91 -8.10
N SER A 89 -7.63 5.86 -7.46
CA SER A 89 -8.46 4.98 -6.64
C SER A 89 -8.85 5.68 -5.34
N GLN A 90 -9.86 5.14 -4.67
CA GLN A 90 -10.02 5.43 -3.26
C GLN A 90 -8.81 4.86 -2.52
N PRO A 91 -8.24 5.57 -1.56
CA PRO A 91 -7.14 5.01 -0.78
C PRO A 91 -7.64 3.85 0.07
N ALA A 92 -6.90 2.77 0.10
CA ALA A 92 -7.17 1.63 0.96
C ALA A 92 -6.01 1.48 1.93
N PHE A 93 -6.27 1.00 3.13
CA PHE A 93 -5.22 0.89 4.12
C PHE A 93 -4.92 -0.56 4.49
N VAL A 94 -3.71 -0.77 4.98
CA VAL A 94 -3.27 -2.03 5.54
C VAL A 94 -2.57 -1.76 6.87
N ASP A 95 -2.80 -2.62 7.83
CA ASP A 95 -2.18 -2.52 9.14
C ASP A 95 -1.05 -3.53 9.27
N VAL A 96 0.03 -3.10 9.91
CA VAL A 96 1.15 -3.95 10.27
C VAL A 96 1.33 -3.84 11.77
N LEU A 97 1.17 -4.96 12.47
CA LEU A 97 1.42 -5.05 13.90
C LEU A 97 2.86 -5.48 14.11
N ILE A 98 3.62 -4.68 14.82
CA ILE A 98 5.02 -4.98 15.11
C ILE A 98 5.13 -5.36 16.58
N THR A 99 5.69 -6.54 16.84
CA THR A 99 5.85 -7.06 18.20
C THR A 99 7.32 -7.07 18.60
N PRO A 100 7.58 -7.00 19.91
CA PRO A 100 8.96 -7.08 20.41
C PRO A 100 9.68 -8.36 20.03
#